data_e73298b435f8210683ae66544c70c1b2
#
_entry.id   e73298b435f8210683ae66544c70c1b2
#
_cell.length_a   1.000
_cell.length_b   1.000
_cell.length_c   1.000
_cell.angle_alpha   90.00
_cell.angle_beta   90.00
_cell.angle_gamma   90.00
#
_symmetry.space_group_name_H-M   'P 1'
#
loop_
_entity.id
_entity.type
_entity.pdbx_description
1 polymer ?
#
loop_
_entity_poly.entity_id
_entity_poly.type
_entity_poly.pdbx_seq_one_letter_code
_entity_poly.pdbx_strand_id
1 'polypeptide(L)'
;MQEIISISHIRKTYKIGEEIIHALKDVSLKIYKNEYVALMGPSGSGKSTLMNMLGCLDSPSEGEYVLNNISVAQMSDNELAEVRNKEIGFVFQTFNLLPRATTLDNVALPLVYAGFSKEERTKRAKEVLEQVGLGDRMNHKPNELSGGQRQRVAIARALVNKPAIILADEPTGNLDSKTSVEIMGLFEEIQKNGNTIILVTHEEDIALHAHRIVRLKDGLVESDQPNTRITTYKSRLKEFN
;
A
#
# COMPACT_ATOMS: atom_id res chain seq x y z
N MET A 1 -17.72 -1.64 -13.46
CA MET A 1 -16.46 -2.02 -12.76
C MET A 1 -16.84 -2.59 -11.40
N GLN A 2 -16.08 -3.56 -10.87
CA GLN A 2 -16.34 -4.14 -9.55
C GLN A 2 -15.74 -3.22 -8.47
N GLU A 3 -16.55 -2.79 -7.51
CA GLU A 3 -16.06 -2.05 -6.34
C GLU A 3 -15.20 -2.98 -5.46
N ILE A 4 -14.01 -2.52 -5.07
CA ILE A 4 -13.11 -3.24 -4.17
C ILE A 4 -13.06 -2.57 -2.80
N ILE A 5 -13.16 -1.24 -2.77
CA ILE A 5 -13.31 -0.42 -1.58
C ILE A 5 -14.52 0.48 -1.75
N SER A 6 -15.37 0.50 -0.72
CA SER A 6 -16.44 1.48 -0.56
C SER A 6 -16.40 2.02 0.86
N ILE A 7 -16.12 3.31 1.01
CA ILE A 7 -16.23 4.03 2.27
C ILE A 7 -17.31 5.11 2.13
N SER A 8 -18.16 5.21 3.15
CA SER A 8 -19.30 6.14 3.17
C SER A 8 -19.33 6.87 4.50
N HIS A 9 -19.26 8.20 4.43
CA HIS A 9 -19.35 9.11 5.58
C HIS A 9 -18.39 8.78 6.73
N ILE A 10 -17.16 8.32 6.38
CA ILE A 10 -16.14 7.98 7.38
C ILE A 10 -15.73 9.22 8.16
N ARG A 11 -15.81 9.12 9.48
CA ARG A 11 -15.26 10.06 10.44
C ARG A 11 -14.25 9.37 11.34
N LYS A 12 -13.21 10.07 11.69
CA LYS A 12 -12.24 9.63 12.71
C LYS A 12 -11.90 10.73 13.66
N THR A 13 -12.15 10.46 14.92
CA THR A 13 -11.90 11.39 16.02
C THR A 13 -10.97 10.72 17.03
N TYR A 14 -9.91 11.42 17.42
CA TYR A 14 -9.02 11.00 18.49
C TYR A 14 -9.24 11.91 19.71
N LYS A 15 -9.24 11.33 20.91
CA LYS A 15 -9.28 12.07 22.17
C LYS A 15 -7.92 11.95 22.85
N ILE A 16 -7.23 13.08 23.02
CA ILE A 16 -5.92 13.17 23.68
C ILE A 16 -6.09 14.06 24.90
N GLY A 17 -6.25 13.44 26.08
CA GLY A 17 -6.61 14.17 27.28
C GLY A 17 -8.00 14.82 27.15
N GLU A 18 -8.06 16.16 27.21
CA GLU A 18 -9.30 16.95 27.00
C GLU A 18 -9.48 17.42 25.55
N GLU A 19 -8.46 17.30 24.72
CA GLU A 19 -8.50 17.75 23.33
C GLU A 19 -9.13 16.70 22.42
N ILE A 20 -10.00 17.16 21.50
CA ILE A 20 -10.67 16.34 20.49
C ILE A 20 -10.14 16.73 19.11
N ILE A 21 -9.49 15.78 18.43
CA ILE A 21 -8.93 15.95 17.08
C ILE A 21 -9.80 15.22 16.07
N HIS A 22 -10.45 15.95 15.17
CA HIS A 22 -11.20 15.39 14.04
C HIS A 22 -10.25 15.17 12.85
N ALA A 23 -9.61 14.00 12.79
CA ALA A 23 -8.65 13.66 11.76
C ALA A 23 -9.30 13.39 10.39
N LEU A 24 -10.50 12.79 10.39
CA LEU A 24 -11.39 12.72 9.22
C LEU A 24 -12.78 13.21 9.64
N LYS A 25 -13.40 14.03 8.80
CA LYS A 25 -14.65 14.71 9.12
C LYS A 25 -15.87 14.13 8.41
N ASP A 26 -15.72 13.78 7.14
CA ASP A 26 -16.75 13.15 6.31
C ASP A 26 -16.11 12.72 4.98
N VAL A 27 -15.54 11.52 4.96
CA VAL A 27 -14.86 10.99 3.78
C VAL A 27 -15.70 9.89 3.16
N SER A 28 -16.08 10.07 1.90
CA SER A 28 -16.70 9.04 1.07
C SER A 28 -15.86 8.84 -0.18
N LEU A 29 -15.51 7.58 -0.48
CA LEU A 29 -14.64 7.22 -1.59
C LEU A 29 -14.95 5.79 -2.05
N LYS A 30 -14.95 5.58 -3.37
CA LYS A 30 -15.02 4.25 -3.98
C LYS A 30 -13.77 3.99 -4.79
N ILE A 31 -13.19 2.80 -4.65
CA ILE A 31 -12.07 2.34 -5.47
C ILE A 31 -12.47 1.03 -6.13
N TYR A 32 -12.17 0.91 -7.42
CA TYR A 32 -12.57 -0.23 -8.24
C TYR A 32 -11.39 -1.18 -8.44
N LYS A 33 -11.71 -2.42 -8.74
CA LYS A 33 -10.72 -3.45 -9.03
C LYS A 33 -9.81 -3.01 -10.18
N ASN A 34 -8.51 -3.24 -9.99
CA ASN A 34 -7.44 -2.86 -10.93
C ASN A 34 -7.29 -1.33 -11.15
N GLU A 35 -7.79 -0.49 -10.25
CA GLU A 35 -7.43 0.92 -10.24
C GLU A 35 -6.02 1.15 -9.69
N TYR A 36 -5.39 2.20 -10.18
CA TYR A 36 -4.18 2.78 -9.60
C TYR A 36 -4.50 4.19 -9.15
N VAL A 37 -4.68 4.38 -7.84
CA VAL A 37 -5.14 5.63 -7.24
C VAL A 37 -4.03 6.23 -6.37
N ALA A 38 -3.77 7.52 -6.50
CA ALA A 38 -2.94 8.27 -5.58
C ALA A 38 -3.80 9.04 -4.57
N LEU A 39 -3.50 8.89 -3.28
CA LEU A 39 -4.03 9.71 -2.19
C LEU A 39 -3.00 10.78 -1.85
N MET A 40 -3.33 12.02 -2.09
CA MET A 40 -2.45 13.17 -1.90
C MET A 40 -3.01 14.16 -0.86
N GLY A 41 -2.17 15.09 -0.43
CA GLY A 41 -2.54 16.21 0.43
C GLY A 41 -1.37 16.66 1.30
N PRO A 42 -1.44 17.86 1.89
CA PRO A 42 -0.41 18.36 2.78
C PRO A 42 -0.29 17.58 4.09
N SER A 43 0.76 17.82 4.86
CA SER A 43 0.88 17.24 6.21
C SER A 43 -0.35 17.64 7.04
N GLY A 44 -0.88 16.72 7.85
CA GLY A 44 -2.07 16.95 8.67
C GLY A 44 -3.41 16.88 7.92
N SER A 45 -3.44 16.61 6.62
CA SER A 45 -4.71 16.54 5.86
C SER A 45 -5.58 15.30 6.14
N GLY A 46 -5.07 14.32 6.91
CA GLY A 46 -5.78 13.07 7.22
C GLY A 46 -5.35 11.85 6.39
N LYS A 47 -4.36 11.96 5.47
CA LYS A 47 -3.88 10.84 4.62
C LYS A 47 -3.51 9.59 5.40
N SER A 48 -2.62 9.72 6.39
CA SER A 48 -2.16 8.58 7.20
C SER A 48 -3.32 7.97 8.01
N THR A 49 -4.25 8.79 8.49
CA THR A 49 -5.46 8.31 9.17
C THR A 49 -6.34 7.53 8.20
N LEU A 50 -6.59 8.06 7.00
CA LEU A 50 -7.38 7.36 5.98
C LEU A 50 -6.68 6.06 5.56
N MET A 51 -5.37 6.10 5.32
CA MET A 51 -4.57 4.92 4.99
C MET A 51 -4.65 3.84 6.08
N ASN A 52 -4.54 4.22 7.37
CA ASN A 52 -4.64 3.28 8.47
C ASN A 52 -6.02 2.59 8.52
N MET A 53 -7.09 3.33 8.22
CA MET A 53 -8.43 2.73 8.13
C MET A 53 -8.58 1.84 6.91
N LEU A 54 -8.16 2.29 5.71
CA LEU A 54 -8.16 1.45 4.51
C LEU A 54 -7.33 0.19 4.71
N GLY A 55 -6.27 0.29 5.51
CA GLY A 55 -5.38 -0.79 5.88
C GLY A 55 -5.87 -1.70 7.01
N CYS A 56 -7.06 -1.48 7.56
CA CYS A 56 -7.55 -2.19 8.74
C CYS A 56 -6.57 -2.16 9.93
N LEU A 57 -5.79 -1.06 10.06
CA LEU A 57 -4.90 -0.79 11.19
C LEU A 57 -5.61 0.04 12.28
N ASP A 58 -6.73 0.66 11.91
CA ASP A 58 -7.58 1.45 12.80
C ASP A 58 -9.03 1.34 12.32
N SER A 59 -9.99 1.62 13.20
CA SER A 59 -11.43 1.59 12.89
C SER A 59 -11.98 3.02 12.81
N PRO A 60 -12.99 3.29 11.96
CA PRO A 60 -13.64 4.58 11.93
C PRO A 60 -14.39 4.82 13.25
N SER A 61 -14.55 6.11 13.63
CA SER A 61 -15.45 6.49 14.72
C SER A 61 -16.92 6.44 14.29
N GLU A 62 -17.19 6.75 13.01
CA GLU A 62 -18.52 6.72 12.39
C GLU A 62 -18.35 6.41 10.89
N GLY A 63 -19.44 5.93 10.26
CA GLY A 63 -19.52 5.63 8.84
C GLY A 63 -19.36 4.15 8.52
N GLU A 64 -19.34 3.83 7.23
CA GLU A 64 -19.28 2.46 6.73
C GLU A 64 -18.01 2.23 5.92
N TYR A 65 -17.39 1.06 6.09
CA TYR A 65 -16.27 0.61 5.27
C TYR A 65 -16.48 -0.82 4.83
N VAL A 66 -16.49 -1.02 3.51
CA VAL A 66 -16.54 -2.34 2.85
C VAL A 66 -15.27 -2.53 2.02
N LEU A 67 -14.55 -3.63 2.27
CA LEU A 67 -13.37 -4.07 1.53
C LEU A 67 -13.66 -5.43 0.91
N ASN A 68 -13.56 -5.55 -0.41
CA ASN A 68 -13.79 -6.79 -1.16
C ASN A 68 -15.06 -7.54 -0.73
N ASN A 69 -16.19 -6.82 -0.62
CA ASN A 69 -17.49 -7.28 -0.11
C ASN A 69 -17.53 -7.66 1.39
N ILE A 70 -16.49 -7.33 2.16
CA ILE A 70 -16.42 -7.59 3.61
C ILE A 70 -16.67 -6.26 4.34
N SER A 71 -17.71 -6.18 5.19
CA SER A 71 -17.95 -5.01 6.05
C SER A 71 -16.98 -5.05 7.23
N VAL A 72 -16.07 -4.06 7.32
CA VAL A 72 -14.96 -4.06 8.30
C VAL A 72 -15.10 -3.01 9.40
N ALA A 73 -16.04 -2.06 9.29
CA ALA A 73 -16.12 -0.91 10.18
C ALA A 73 -16.34 -1.26 11.67
N GLN A 74 -16.98 -2.40 11.96
CA GLN A 74 -17.34 -2.84 13.32
C GLN A 74 -16.64 -4.13 13.75
N MET A 75 -15.61 -4.57 13.00
CA MET A 75 -14.84 -5.78 13.32
C MET A 75 -13.95 -5.58 14.55
N SER A 76 -13.77 -6.65 15.30
CA SER A 76 -12.77 -6.73 16.37
C SER A 76 -11.34 -6.68 15.79
N ASP A 77 -10.36 -6.38 16.65
CA ASP A 77 -8.94 -6.33 16.25
C ASP A 77 -8.45 -7.65 15.64
N ASN A 78 -8.94 -8.79 16.11
CA ASN A 78 -8.58 -10.10 15.56
C ASN A 78 -9.15 -10.30 14.16
N GLU A 79 -10.42 -9.96 13.94
CA GLU A 79 -11.05 -10.03 12.62
C GLU A 79 -10.38 -9.06 11.63
N LEU A 80 -10.07 -7.83 12.06
CA LEU A 80 -9.30 -6.87 11.26
C LEU A 80 -7.91 -7.41 10.90
N ALA A 81 -7.24 -8.11 11.83
CA ALA A 81 -5.94 -8.73 11.56
C ALA A 81 -6.03 -9.85 10.50
N GLU A 82 -7.10 -10.65 10.51
CA GLU A 82 -7.33 -11.66 9.48
C GLU A 82 -7.61 -11.05 8.11
N VAL A 83 -8.49 -10.04 8.05
CA VAL A 83 -8.80 -9.30 6.81
C VAL A 83 -7.53 -8.66 6.28
N ARG A 84 -6.77 -7.97 7.14
CA ARG A 84 -5.49 -7.33 6.77
C ARG A 84 -4.50 -8.32 6.18
N ASN A 85 -4.35 -9.50 6.78
CA ASN A 85 -3.43 -10.50 6.28
C ASN A 85 -3.83 -11.08 4.92
N LYS A 86 -5.14 -11.22 4.66
CA LYS A 86 -5.67 -11.84 3.43
C LYS A 86 -5.84 -10.86 2.28
N GLU A 87 -6.38 -9.69 2.58
CA GLU A 87 -6.88 -8.75 1.56
C GLU A 87 -5.94 -7.58 1.28
N ILE A 88 -4.94 -7.32 2.16
CA ILE A 88 -4.13 -6.11 2.09
C ILE A 88 -2.64 -6.41 2.06
N GLY A 89 -1.96 -5.90 1.05
CA GLY A 89 -0.49 -5.87 0.98
C GLY A 89 0.03 -4.47 1.34
N PHE A 90 0.89 -4.37 2.35
CA PHE A 90 1.48 -3.10 2.77
C PHE A 90 2.90 -2.92 2.24
N VAL A 91 3.16 -1.73 1.71
CA VAL A 91 4.50 -1.25 1.35
C VAL A 91 4.73 0.09 2.05
N PHE A 92 5.77 0.18 2.88
CA PHE A 92 6.09 1.36 3.69
C PHE A 92 7.36 2.05 3.21
N GLN A 93 7.50 3.35 3.49
CA GLN A 93 8.68 4.13 3.22
C GLN A 93 9.95 3.55 3.88
N THR A 94 9.85 3.03 5.10
CA THR A 94 10.96 2.48 5.89
C THR A 94 11.14 0.97 5.70
N PHE A 95 10.51 0.39 4.67
CA PHE A 95 10.54 -1.04 4.31
C PHE A 95 9.96 -1.98 5.37
N ASN A 96 10.12 -1.71 6.65
CA ASN A 96 9.66 -2.49 7.81
C ASN A 96 10.03 -3.99 7.69
N LEU A 97 11.26 -4.28 7.28
CA LEU A 97 11.78 -5.64 7.20
C LEU A 97 12.32 -6.10 8.56
N LEU A 98 12.15 -7.37 8.86
CA LEU A 98 12.75 -7.99 10.03
C LEU A 98 14.27 -8.10 9.83
N PRO A 99 15.10 -7.39 10.61
CA PRO A 99 16.53 -7.24 10.31
C PRO A 99 17.36 -8.51 10.49
N ARG A 100 16.85 -9.47 11.27
CA ARG A 100 17.52 -10.77 11.54
C ARG A 100 17.04 -11.89 10.63
N ALA A 101 15.93 -11.71 9.93
CA ALA A 101 15.34 -12.65 8.99
C ALA A 101 15.96 -12.48 7.59
N THR A 102 16.03 -13.57 6.82
CA THR A 102 16.45 -13.52 5.42
C THR A 102 15.40 -12.82 4.55
N THR A 103 15.77 -12.48 3.33
CA THR A 103 14.84 -11.98 2.30
C THR A 103 13.67 -12.94 2.12
N LEU A 104 13.96 -14.24 2.00
CA LEU A 104 12.95 -15.29 1.86
C LEU A 104 12.01 -15.34 3.07
N ASP A 105 12.55 -15.28 4.30
CA ASP A 105 11.75 -15.34 5.52
C ASP A 105 10.87 -14.08 5.69
N ASN A 106 11.40 -12.90 5.33
CA ASN A 106 10.59 -11.67 5.33
C ASN A 106 9.39 -11.77 4.40
N VAL A 107 9.56 -12.30 3.19
CA VAL A 107 8.48 -12.46 2.22
C VAL A 107 7.52 -13.58 2.63
N ALA A 108 8.02 -14.66 3.24
CA ALA A 108 7.19 -15.78 3.71
C ALA A 108 6.34 -15.45 4.96
N LEU A 109 6.64 -14.36 5.67
CA LEU A 109 6.01 -14.04 6.96
C LEU A 109 4.48 -13.95 6.91
N PRO A 110 3.84 -13.25 5.95
CA PRO A 110 2.37 -13.21 5.87
C PRO A 110 1.73 -14.59 5.69
N LEU A 111 2.42 -15.50 5.01
CA LEU A 111 1.95 -16.87 4.78
C LEU A 111 1.99 -17.71 6.08
N VAL A 112 2.83 -17.34 7.07
CA VAL A 112 2.83 -17.97 8.40
C VAL A 112 1.49 -17.69 9.08
N TYR A 113 1.06 -16.44 9.10
CA TYR A 113 -0.22 -16.03 9.67
C TYR A 113 -1.42 -16.57 8.90
N ALA A 114 -1.27 -16.79 7.59
CA ALA A 114 -2.29 -17.44 6.77
C ALA A 114 -2.37 -18.96 6.94
N GLY A 115 -1.51 -19.58 7.78
CA GLY A 115 -1.56 -21.00 8.12
C GLY A 115 -0.95 -21.95 7.09
N PHE A 116 -0.21 -21.44 6.09
CA PHE A 116 0.43 -22.30 5.07
C PHE A 116 1.58 -23.14 5.66
N SER A 117 1.81 -24.34 5.12
CA SER A 117 2.93 -25.20 5.47
C SER A 117 4.27 -24.53 5.13
N LYS A 118 5.37 -24.96 5.79
CA LYS A 118 6.71 -24.44 5.52
C LYS A 118 7.12 -24.59 4.05
N GLU A 119 6.80 -25.74 3.46
CA GLU A 119 7.11 -26.03 2.06
C GLU A 119 6.38 -25.07 1.11
N GLU A 120 5.07 -24.89 1.32
CA GLU A 120 4.26 -24.01 0.49
C GLU A 120 4.65 -22.53 0.64
N ARG A 121 4.93 -22.07 1.87
CA ARG A 121 5.43 -20.71 2.12
C ARG A 121 6.74 -20.45 1.38
N THR A 122 7.68 -21.41 1.46
CA THR A 122 8.98 -21.31 0.80
C THR A 122 8.81 -21.24 -0.71
N LYS A 123 7.95 -22.07 -1.28
CA LYS A 123 7.67 -22.09 -2.73
C LYS A 123 7.09 -20.74 -3.19
N ARG A 124 6.01 -20.27 -2.57
CA ARG A 124 5.35 -19.02 -2.93
C ARG A 124 6.26 -17.80 -2.76
N ALA A 125 7.03 -17.74 -1.67
CA ALA A 125 7.95 -16.65 -1.43
C ALA A 125 9.07 -16.59 -2.48
N LYS A 126 9.60 -17.75 -2.93
CA LYS A 126 10.57 -17.82 -4.03
C LYS A 126 9.98 -17.29 -5.34
N GLU A 127 8.79 -17.75 -5.73
CA GLU A 127 8.10 -17.31 -6.95
C GLU A 127 7.93 -15.78 -6.99
N VAL A 128 7.51 -15.17 -5.88
CA VAL A 128 7.32 -13.71 -5.81
C VAL A 128 8.66 -12.97 -5.79
N LEU A 129 9.70 -13.51 -5.13
CA LEU A 129 11.04 -12.92 -5.17
C LEU A 129 11.64 -12.92 -6.58
N GLU A 130 11.43 -13.98 -7.35
CA GLU A 130 11.83 -14.03 -8.76
C GLU A 130 11.08 -12.97 -9.59
N GLN A 131 9.76 -12.79 -9.36
CA GLN A 131 8.95 -11.76 -10.04
C GLN A 131 9.46 -10.34 -9.81
N VAL A 132 9.98 -10.03 -8.61
CA VAL A 132 10.55 -8.71 -8.32
C VAL A 132 12.05 -8.60 -8.61
N GLY A 133 12.66 -9.62 -9.24
CA GLY A 133 14.08 -9.62 -9.64
C GLY A 133 15.07 -9.82 -8.50
N LEU A 134 14.68 -10.59 -7.46
CA LEU A 134 15.51 -10.89 -6.28
C LEU A 134 15.76 -12.40 -6.08
N GLY A 135 15.68 -13.21 -7.13
CA GLY A 135 15.90 -14.66 -7.08
C GLY A 135 17.27 -15.06 -6.55
N ASP A 136 18.30 -14.24 -6.81
CA ASP A 136 19.68 -14.46 -6.35
C ASP A 136 19.96 -13.88 -4.94
N ARG A 137 18.97 -13.22 -4.31
CA ARG A 137 19.09 -12.52 -3.02
C ARG A 137 18.29 -13.16 -1.89
N MET A 138 17.73 -14.34 -2.10
CA MET A 138 16.80 -15.00 -1.14
C MET A 138 17.39 -15.22 0.25
N ASN A 139 18.69 -15.50 0.34
CA ASN A 139 19.39 -15.79 1.60
C ASN A 139 20.04 -14.56 2.26
N HIS A 140 19.99 -13.39 1.60
CA HIS A 140 20.55 -12.15 2.15
C HIS A 140 19.65 -11.60 3.26
N LYS A 141 20.26 -10.89 4.21
CA LYS A 141 19.55 -10.11 5.24
C LYS A 141 19.37 -8.67 4.77
N PRO A 142 18.44 -7.90 5.36
CA PRO A 142 18.17 -6.51 4.95
C PRO A 142 19.38 -5.59 4.97
N ASN A 143 20.34 -5.79 5.87
CA ASN A 143 21.58 -5.01 5.94
C ASN A 143 22.58 -5.31 4.82
N GLU A 144 22.38 -6.38 4.07
CA GLU A 144 23.19 -6.80 2.93
C GLU A 144 22.59 -6.35 1.58
N LEU A 145 21.48 -5.60 1.61
CA LEU A 145 20.71 -5.17 0.46
C LEU A 145 20.76 -3.65 0.29
N SER A 146 20.75 -3.19 -0.97
CA SER A 146 20.55 -1.77 -1.28
C SER A 146 19.14 -1.29 -0.88
N GLY A 147 18.91 0.04 -0.87
CA GLY A 147 17.59 0.62 -0.61
C GLY A 147 16.51 0.07 -1.55
N GLY A 148 16.79 0.09 -2.85
CA GLY A 148 15.87 -0.44 -3.87
C GLY A 148 15.61 -1.94 -3.74
N GLN A 149 16.62 -2.74 -3.39
CA GLN A 149 16.45 -4.16 -3.11
C GLN A 149 15.56 -4.39 -1.88
N ARG A 150 15.76 -3.63 -0.80
CA ARG A 150 14.89 -3.70 0.39
C ARG A 150 13.44 -3.35 0.06
N GLN A 151 13.23 -2.33 -0.78
CA GLN A 151 11.88 -1.97 -1.22
C GLN A 151 11.24 -3.07 -2.08
N ARG A 152 11.99 -3.70 -2.98
CA ARG A 152 11.51 -4.87 -3.74
C ARG A 152 11.15 -6.04 -2.82
N VAL A 153 11.88 -6.28 -1.72
CA VAL A 153 11.50 -7.28 -0.70
C VAL A 153 10.19 -6.91 -0.02
N ALA A 154 9.99 -5.63 0.35
CA ALA A 154 8.75 -5.15 0.95
C ALA A 154 7.56 -5.31 -0.02
N ILE A 155 7.75 -5.02 -1.31
CA ILE A 155 6.74 -5.24 -2.36
C ILE A 155 6.44 -6.73 -2.52
N ALA A 156 7.46 -7.60 -2.57
CA ALA A 156 7.27 -9.05 -2.65
C ALA A 156 6.47 -9.58 -1.45
N ARG A 157 6.78 -9.11 -0.23
CA ARG A 157 6.03 -9.45 0.98
C ARG A 157 4.57 -9.01 0.89
N ALA A 158 4.31 -7.84 0.32
CA ALA A 158 2.95 -7.34 0.11
C ALA A 158 2.15 -8.21 -0.88
N LEU A 159 2.80 -8.78 -1.89
CA LEU A 159 2.17 -9.56 -2.96
C LEU A 159 1.91 -11.03 -2.60
N VAL A 160 2.65 -11.59 -1.64
CA VAL A 160 2.75 -13.05 -1.45
C VAL A 160 1.43 -13.76 -1.12
N ASN A 161 0.50 -13.07 -0.44
CA ASN A 161 -0.86 -13.57 -0.17
C ASN A 161 -1.85 -13.31 -1.30
N LYS A 162 -1.43 -12.68 -2.42
CA LYS A 162 -2.31 -12.26 -3.53
C LYS A 162 -3.46 -11.37 -3.04
N PRO A 163 -3.15 -10.24 -2.39
CA PRO A 163 -4.15 -9.40 -1.74
C PRO A 163 -5.09 -8.75 -2.76
N ALA A 164 -6.26 -8.30 -2.28
CA ALA A 164 -7.22 -7.54 -3.08
C ALA A 164 -6.72 -6.14 -3.41
N ILE A 165 -5.95 -5.54 -2.48
CA ILE A 165 -5.37 -4.20 -2.63
C ILE A 165 -3.92 -4.16 -2.13
N ILE A 166 -3.13 -3.25 -2.72
CA ILE A 166 -1.80 -2.88 -2.23
C ILE A 166 -1.87 -1.43 -1.76
N LEU A 167 -1.52 -1.21 -0.49
CA LEU A 167 -1.36 0.12 0.10
C LEU A 167 0.13 0.46 0.17
N ALA A 168 0.54 1.49 -0.56
CA ALA A 168 1.93 1.95 -0.62
C ALA A 168 2.05 3.35 -0.01
N ASP A 169 2.70 3.45 1.15
CA ASP A 169 2.92 4.70 1.88
C ASP A 169 4.32 5.23 1.57
N GLU A 170 4.39 6.35 0.85
CA GLU A 170 5.64 7.01 0.44
C GLU A 170 6.70 6.02 -0.06
N PRO A 171 6.38 5.13 -1.02
CA PRO A 171 7.21 3.96 -1.32
C PRO A 171 8.59 4.29 -1.91
N THR A 172 8.82 5.54 -2.28
CA THR A 172 10.06 6.05 -2.88
C THR A 172 10.83 7.01 -1.98
N GLY A 173 10.25 7.46 -0.86
CA GLY A 173 10.77 8.54 -0.04
C GLY A 173 12.16 8.33 0.59
N ASN A 174 12.68 7.09 0.61
CA ASN A 174 14.03 6.74 1.10
C ASN A 174 14.96 6.23 -0.01
N LEU A 175 14.64 6.53 -1.28
CA LEU A 175 15.37 6.05 -2.46
C LEU A 175 15.95 7.23 -3.26
N ASP A 176 17.03 6.96 -3.99
CA ASP A 176 17.51 7.90 -4.99
C ASP A 176 16.56 7.97 -6.20
N SER A 177 16.66 9.05 -6.98
CA SER A 177 15.73 9.33 -8.07
C SER A 177 15.65 8.23 -9.13
N LYS A 178 16.77 7.60 -9.49
CA LYS A 178 16.79 6.51 -10.47
C LYS A 178 16.10 5.26 -9.92
N THR A 179 16.43 4.88 -8.68
CA THR A 179 15.81 3.75 -7.99
C THR A 179 14.31 3.99 -7.78
N SER A 180 13.90 5.23 -7.48
CA SER A 180 12.49 5.60 -7.36
C SER A 180 11.71 5.33 -8.65
N VAL A 181 12.26 5.71 -9.80
CA VAL A 181 11.66 5.43 -11.12
C VAL A 181 11.55 3.92 -11.37
N GLU A 182 12.56 3.13 -10.99
CA GLU A 182 12.51 1.66 -11.12
C GLU A 182 11.42 1.03 -10.25
N ILE A 183 11.24 1.51 -9.02
CA ILE A 183 10.17 1.04 -8.11
C ILE A 183 8.80 1.43 -8.63
N MET A 184 8.63 2.66 -9.18
CA MET A 184 7.36 3.04 -9.81
C MET A 184 7.04 2.18 -11.04
N GLY A 185 8.06 1.82 -11.83
CA GLY A 185 7.92 0.87 -12.93
C GLY A 185 7.42 -0.51 -12.46
N LEU A 186 7.91 -1.00 -11.32
CA LEU A 186 7.43 -2.24 -10.74
C LEU A 186 5.95 -2.14 -10.31
N PHE A 187 5.51 -1.02 -9.72
CA PHE A 187 4.10 -0.80 -9.42
C PHE A 187 3.23 -0.76 -10.68
N GLU A 188 3.69 -0.15 -11.78
CA GLU A 188 2.98 -0.19 -13.07
C GLU A 188 2.79 -1.62 -13.59
N GLU A 189 3.83 -2.48 -13.48
CA GLU A 189 3.73 -3.89 -13.87
C GLU A 189 2.76 -4.67 -12.99
N ILE A 190 2.81 -4.45 -11.68
CA ILE A 190 1.90 -5.06 -10.71
C ILE A 190 0.45 -4.68 -11.02
N GLN A 191 0.18 -3.40 -11.33
CA GLN A 191 -1.17 -2.95 -11.70
C GLN A 191 -1.62 -3.57 -13.01
N LYS A 192 -0.76 -3.63 -14.04
CA LYS A 192 -1.08 -4.29 -15.33
C LYS A 192 -1.42 -5.77 -15.17
N ASN A 193 -0.87 -6.43 -14.15
CA ASN A 193 -1.17 -7.82 -13.80
C ASN A 193 -2.48 -7.98 -13.01
N GLY A 194 -3.27 -6.91 -12.84
CA GLY A 194 -4.62 -6.95 -12.28
C GLY A 194 -4.74 -6.55 -10.81
N ASN A 195 -3.67 -6.06 -10.19
CA ASN A 195 -3.70 -5.62 -8.80
C ASN A 195 -4.25 -4.19 -8.67
N THR A 196 -5.03 -3.94 -7.62
CA THR A 196 -5.47 -2.59 -7.24
C THR A 196 -4.41 -1.95 -6.36
N ILE A 197 -3.98 -0.73 -6.69
CA ILE A 197 -2.92 -0.03 -5.97
C ILE A 197 -3.43 1.31 -5.45
N ILE A 198 -3.19 1.55 -4.17
CA ILE A 198 -3.44 2.82 -3.50
C ILE A 198 -2.09 3.35 -3.03
N LEU A 199 -1.64 4.41 -3.67
CA LEU A 199 -0.39 5.09 -3.41
C LEU A 199 -0.66 6.30 -2.52
N VAL A 200 -0.06 6.38 -1.36
CA VAL A 200 -0.10 7.57 -0.50
C VAL A 200 1.20 8.33 -0.68
N THR A 201 1.12 9.58 -1.11
CA THR A 201 2.29 10.42 -1.30
C THR A 201 1.95 11.90 -1.20
N HIS A 202 2.95 12.72 -0.91
CA HIS A 202 2.88 14.17 -1.01
C HIS A 202 3.65 14.71 -2.24
N GLU A 203 4.36 13.84 -2.97
CA GLU A 203 5.14 14.16 -4.14
C GLU A 203 4.27 14.10 -5.41
N GLU A 204 4.15 15.24 -6.12
CA GLU A 204 3.33 15.33 -7.33
C GLU A 204 3.81 14.41 -8.45
N ASP A 205 5.12 14.32 -8.67
CA ASP A 205 5.71 13.51 -9.73
C ASP A 205 5.50 12.00 -9.50
N ILE A 206 5.47 11.58 -8.25
CA ILE A 206 5.14 10.19 -7.87
C ILE A 206 3.64 9.92 -8.06
N ALA A 207 2.78 10.86 -7.67
CA ALA A 207 1.33 10.72 -7.86
C ALA A 207 0.92 10.65 -9.35
N LEU A 208 1.68 11.27 -10.24
CA LEU A 208 1.43 11.23 -11.68
C LEU A 208 1.56 9.83 -12.32
N HIS A 209 2.14 8.85 -11.61
CA HIS A 209 2.12 7.45 -12.05
C HIS A 209 0.74 6.79 -11.89
N ALA A 210 -0.11 7.31 -11.00
CA ALA A 210 -1.46 6.80 -10.80
C ALA A 210 -2.43 7.27 -11.91
N HIS A 211 -3.51 6.51 -12.11
CA HIS A 211 -4.54 6.83 -13.11
C HIS A 211 -5.61 7.80 -12.59
N ARG A 212 -5.70 7.95 -11.26
CA ARG A 212 -6.66 8.81 -10.55
C ARG A 212 -5.97 9.41 -9.33
N ILE A 213 -6.23 10.67 -9.07
CA ILE A 213 -5.65 11.41 -7.94
C ILE A 213 -6.79 11.92 -7.05
N VAL A 214 -6.76 11.49 -5.79
CA VAL A 214 -7.66 11.95 -4.73
C VAL A 214 -6.87 12.83 -3.78
N ARG A 215 -7.32 14.08 -3.60
CA ARG A 215 -6.65 15.03 -2.71
C ARG A 215 -7.44 15.20 -1.44
N LEU A 216 -6.75 15.07 -0.31
CA LEU A 216 -7.30 15.33 1.01
C LEU A 216 -6.81 16.66 1.53
N LYS A 217 -7.71 17.39 2.20
CA LYS A 217 -7.41 18.62 2.92
C LYS A 217 -8.30 18.73 4.14
N ASP A 218 -7.70 19.01 5.30
CA ASP A 218 -8.39 19.24 6.58
C ASP A 218 -9.41 18.14 6.96
N GLY A 219 -9.08 16.88 6.65
CA GLY A 219 -9.91 15.70 6.94
C GLY A 219 -11.07 15.47 5.98
N LEU A 220 -11.06 16.11 4.82
CA LEU A 220 -12.08 15.99 3.77
C LEU A 220 -11.43 15.64 2.42
N VAL A 221 -12.21 15.07 1.49
CA VAL A 221 -11.82 14.96 0.09
C VAL A 221 -12.02 16.32 -0.58
N GLU A 222 -10.93 16.98 -0.96
CA GLU A 222 -10.93 18.26 -1.67
C GLU A 222 -11.21 18.07 -3.16
N SER A 223 -10.62 17.04 -3.75
CA SER A 223 -10.84 16.69 -5.16
C SER A 223 -10.59 15.20 -5.41
N ASP A 224 -11.25 14.67 -6.42
CA ASP A 224 -11.17 13.30 -6.89
C ASP A 224 -11.30 13.31 -8.41
N GLN A 225 -10.18 13.16 -9.12
CA GLN A 225 -10.11 13.40 -10.57
C GLN A 225 -9.29 12.31 -11.27
N PRO A 226 -9.69 11.89 -12.49
CA PRO A 226 -8.82 11.14 -13.38
C PRO A 226 -7.51 11.88 -13.65
N ASN A 227 -6.38 11.17 -13.64
CA ASN A 227 -5.11 11.75 -14.02
C ASN A 227 -4.99 11.81 -15.56
N THR A 228 -4.98 13.00 -16.12
CA THR A 228 -4.82 13.23 -17.56
C THR A 228 -3.36 13.36 -18.01
N ARG A 229 -2.41 13.33 -17.08
CA ARG A 229 -0.96 13.51 -17.30
C ARG A 229 -0.16 12.32 -16.80
N ILE A 230 -0.63 11.09 -17.10
CA ILE A 230 0.01 9.88 -16.59
C ILE A 230 1.48 9.83 -17.00
N THR A 231 2.34 9.76 -16.01
CA THR A 231 3.79 9.55 -16.19
C THR A 231 4.06 8.05 -16.16
N THR A 232 4.83 7.54 -17.12
CA THR A 232 5.20 6.13 -17.16
C THR A 232 6.68 5.95 -16.82
N TYR A 233 7.04 4.77 -16.29
CA TYR A 233 8.43 4.37 -16.10
C TYR A 233 9.29 4.62 -17.35
N LYS A 234 8.79 4.24 -18.53
CA LYS A 234 9.53 4.43 -19.80
C LYS A 234 9.78 5.91 -20.15
N SER A 235 8.86 6.80 -19.81
CA SER A 235 9.03 8.24 -20.05
C SER A 235 10.09 8.82 -19.11
N ARG A 236 10.07 8.46 -17.84
CA ARG A 236 11.02 8.96 -16.82
C ARG A 236 12.42 8.36 -16.97
N LEU A 237 12.54 7.11 -17.41
CA LEU A 237 13.86 6.49 -17.60
C LEU A 237 14.72 7.24 -18.63
N LYS A 238 14.10 7.92 -19.61
CA LYS A 238 14.81 8.75 -20.60
C LYS A 238 15.53 9.96 -20.01
N GLU A 239 15.15 10.40 -18.82
CA GLU A 239 15.79 11.52 -18.12
C GLU A 239 17.16 11.13 -17.51
N PHE A 240 17.44 9.84 -17.40
CA PHE A 240 18.66 9.28 -16.80
C PHE A 240 19.63 8.67 -17.83
N ASN A 241 19.25 8.64 -19.12
CA ASN A 241 20.07 8.19 -20.26
C ASN A 241 20.43 9.39 -21.17
#